data_568982a345177957189c24843c4bba90
#
_entry.id   568982a345177957189c24843c4bba90
#
_cell.length_a   1.000
_cell.length_b   1.000
_cell.length_c   1.000
_cell.angle_alpha   90.00
_cell.angle_beta   90.00
_cell.angle_gamma   90.00
#
_symmetry.space_group_name_H-M   'P 1'
#
loop_
_entity.id
_entity.type
_entity.pdbx_description
1 polymer ?
#
loop_
_entity_poly.entity_id
_entity_poly.type
_entity_poly.pdbx_seq_one_letter_code
_entity_poly.pdbx_strand_id
1 'polypeptide(L)'
;MTSTFTTTVAANLNTVLHGDCVEIMRQMQPSSVDFVITDPPYITRYADRSGRSVANDDNARWLKPAFAQMHRLLKSAAFCISFYGWNKADLFIDAWRSAGFRIVGHVVFRKRYPSSTRFLRYQHEQAYLLAKGDVQPPARPIPDVIEFPYTGNKLHPTQKPVAALKPLIEAFCPAQGIVLDPFAGSGSALVAARQLGRQCVGIEIDKQHHCTATARLAEARNLAA
;
A
#
# COMPACT_ATOMS: atom_id res chain seq x y z
N MET A 1 -16.03 -19.80 -20.38
CA MET A 1 -15.37 -18.62 -20.97
C MET A 1 -14.02 -18.47 -20.27
N THR A 2 -12.92 -18.83 -20.92
CA THR A 2 -11.57 -18.66 -20.39
C THR A 2 -11.23 -17.17 -20.45
N SER A 3 -11.26 -16.49 -19.29
CA SER A 3 -10.77 -15.12 -19.18
C SER A 3 -9.26 -15.15 -19.47
N THR A 4 -8.85 -14.67 -20.62
CA THR A 4 -7.45 -14.45 -20.95
C THR A 4 -6.95 -13.22 -20.17
N PHE A 5 -6.17 -13.43 -19.11
CA PHE A 5 -5.45 -12.35 -18.44
C PHE A 5 -4.39 -11.81 -19.39
N THR A 6 -4.50 -10.55 -19.76
CA THR A 6 -3.62 -9.89 -20.74
C THR A 6 -2.35 -9.32 -20.09
N THR A 7 -2.38 -9.12 -18.78
CA THR A 7 -1.26 -8.53 -18.03
C THR A 7 -0.76 -9.55 -16.99
N THR A 8 0.44 -10.06 -17.17
CA THR A 8 1.05 -10.93 -16.16
C THR A 8 1.82 -10.06 -15.16
N VAL A 9 1.74 -10.38 -13.86
CA VAL A 9 2.55 -9.74 -12.81
C VAL A 9 4.05 -9.94 -13.14
N ALA A 10 4.44 -11.13 -13.63
CA ALA A 10 5.81 -11.45 -14.00
C ALA A 10 6.39 -10.53 -15.10
N ALA A 11 5.58 -10.10 -16.06
CA ALA A 11 6.02 -9.18 -17.12
C ALA A 11 6.16 -7.73 -16.66
N ASN A 12 5.59 -7.39 -15.48
CA ASN A 12 5.56 -6.04 -14.94
C ASN A 12 6.35 -5.91 -13.63
N LEU A 13 7.25 -6.84 -13.35
CA LEU A 13 8.06 -6.78 -12.14
C LEU A 13 8.95 -5.54 -12.12
N ASN A 14 8.98 -4.89 -10.95
CA ASN A 14 9.75 -3.68 -10.68
C ASN A 14 9.39 -2.51 -11.58
N THR A 15 8.09 -2.37 -11.83
CA THR A 15 7.52 -1.25 -12.59
C THR A 15 6.39 -0.57 -11.82
N VAL A 16 6.06 0.63 -12.26
CA VAL A 16 4.85 1.35 -11.86
C VAL A 16 3.96 1.46 -13.08
N LEU A 17 2.74 0.97 -13.01
CA LEU A 17 1.74 1.05 -14.08
C LEU A 17 0.90 2.31 -13.90
N HIS A 18 0.66 3.03 -14.99
CA HIS A 18 -0.15 4.24 -14.96
C HIS A 18 -1.62 3.92 -15.27
N GLY A 19 -2.53 4.25 -14.36
CA GLY A 19 -3.98 4.10 -14.58
C GLY A 19 -4.78 3.73 -13.34
N ASP A 20 -6.06 3.41 -13.56
CA ASP A 20 -6.96 2.97 -12.50
C ASP A 20 -6.56 1.59 -11.97
N CYS A 21 -6.38 1.48 -10.66
CA CYS A 21 -5.89 0.25 -10.04
C CYS A 21 -6.88 -0.92 -10.17
N VAL A 22 -8.18 -0.66 -10.17
CA VAL A 22 -9.20 -1.71 -10.30
C VAL A 22 -9.15 -2.30 -11.71
N GLU A 23 -9.07 -1.45 -12.73
CA GLU A 23 -9.01 -1.87 -14.13
C GLU A 23 -7.73 -2.63 -14.44
N ILE A 24 -6.59 -2.12 -13.97
CA ILE A 24 -5.29 -2.79 -14.16
C ILE A 24 -5.25 -4.13 -13.41
N MET A 25 -5.63 -4.16 -12.15
CA MET A 25 -5.65 -5.39 -11.36
C MET A 25 -6.57 -6.47 -11.93
N ARG A 26 -7.71 -6.12 -12.55
CA ARG A 26 -8.61 -7.08 -13.21
C ARG A 26 -7.92 -7.89 -14.31
N GLN A 27 -6.94 -7.31 -14.98
CA GLN A 27 -6.20 -7.94 -16.06
C GLN A 27 -5.06 -8.85 -15.56
N MET A 28 -4.71 -8.76 -14.27
CA MET A 28 -3.64 -9.54 -13.66
C MET A 28 -4.13 -10.94 -13.24
N GLN A 29 -3.23 -11.93 -13.32
CA GLN A 29 -3.50 -13.30 -12.91
C GLN A 29 -3.78 -13.40 -11.41
N PRO A 30 -4.82 -14.15 -10.97
CA PRO A 30 -5.10 -14.39 -9.56
C PRO A 30 -3.94 -15.11 -8.85
N SER A 31 -3.83 -14.94 -7.53
CA SER A 31 -2.82 -15.61 -6.67
C SER A 31 -1.38 -15.45 -7.18
N SER A 32 -1.04 -14.26 -7.68
CA SER A 32 0.24 -13.92 -8.28
C SER A 32 1.12 -13.01 -7.40
N VAL A 33 0.61 -12.54 -6.25
CA VAL A 33 1.27 -11.57 -5.37
C VAL A 33 1.48 -12.19 -3.99
N ASP A 34 2.66 -11.99 -3.40
CA ASP A 34 3.02 -12.54 -2.09
C ASP A 34 2.64 -11.61 -0.93
N PHE A 35 2.57 -10.32 -1.16
CA PHE A 35 2.25 -9.33 -0.14
C PHE A 35 1.63 -8.08 -0.76
N VAL A 36 0.63 -7.52 -0.11
CA VAL A 36 0.08 -6.21 -0.46
C VAL A 36 0.41 -5.22 0.66
N ILE A 37 0.93 -4.05 0.31
CA ILE A 37 1.06 -2.93 1.22
C ILE A 37 0.52 -1.69 0.53
N THR A 38 -0.48 -1.03 1.13
CA THR A 38 -1.25 -0.02 0.43
C THR A 38 -1.66 1.14 1.33
N ASP A 39 -1.57 2.35 0.78
CA ASP A 39 -1.98 3.61 1.40
C ASP A 39 -3.04 4.28 0.51
N PRO A 40 -4.26 3.76 0.49
CA PRO A 40 -5.32 4.29 -0.36
C PRO A 40 -5.83 5.66 0.12
N PRO A 41 -6.58 6.40 -0.69
CA PRO A 41 -7.24 7.63 -0.28
C PRO A 41 -8.13 7.42 0.96
N TYR A 42 -8.13 8.37 1.90
CA TYR A 42 -8.84 8.20 3.19
C TYR A 42 -10.29 8.71 3.17
N ILE A 43 -10.78 9.16 2.01
CA ILE A 43 -12.15 9.68 1.82
C ILE A 43 -12.40 10.92 2.70
N THR A 44 -11.39 11.78 2.79
CA THR A 44 -11.39 12.96 3.65
C THR A 44 -11.44 14.28 2.88
N ARG A 45 -11.43 14.22 1.54
CA ARG A 45 -11.29 15.38 0.64
C ARG A 45 -10.03 16.19 0.99
N TYR A 46 -8.92 15.47 1.15
CA TYR A 46 -7.66 16.06 1.56
C TYR A 46 -7.18 17.10 0.54
N ALA A 47 -6.82 18.26 1.07
CA ALA A 47 -6.03 19.25 0.36
C ALA A 47 -4.94 19.77 1.29
N ASP A 48 -3.71 19.85 0.82
CA ASP A 48 -2.63 20.45 1.57
C ASP A 48 -2.66 22.01 1.47
N ARG A 49 -1.73 22.66 2.16
CA ARG A 49 -1.64 24.14 2.15
C ARG A 49 -1.35 24.75 0.79
N SER A 50 -0.80 23.97 -0.15
CA SER A 50 -0.54 24.39 -1.54
C SER A 50 -1.68 24.03 -2.49
N GLY A 51 -2.78 23.44 -2.00
CA GLY A 51 -3.92 23.02 -2.80
C GLY A 51 -3.76 21.66 -3.48
N ARG A 52 -2.67 20.91 -3.22
CA ARG A 52 -2.50 19.55 -3.76
C ARG A 52 -3.51 18.62 -3.08
N SER A 53 -4.24 17.86 -3.88
CA SER A 53 -5.25 16.90 -3.44
C SER A 53 -4.82 15.47 -3.76
N VAL A 54 -5.58 14.51 -3.26
CA VAL A 54 -5.40 13.07 -3.55
C VAL A 54 -6.55 12.64 -4.45
N ALA A 55 -6.24 11.98 -5.56
CA ALA A 55 -7.24 11.47 -6.49
C ALA A 55 -8.19 10.50 -5.78
N ASN A 56 -9.50 10.58 -6.10
CA ASN A 56 -10.55 9.73 -5.52
C ASN A 56 -10.72 9.81 -3.98
N ASP A 57 -10.17 10.84 -3.32
CA ASP A 57 -10.33 11.04 -1.86
C ASP A 57 -11.69 11.67 -1.48
N ASP A 58 -12.57 11.88 -2.45
CA ASP A 58 -13.89 12.48 -2.29
C ASP A 58 -15.04 11.45 -2.23
N ASN A 59 -14.78 10.18 -2.54
CA ASN A 59 -15.79 9.13 -2.60
C ASN A 59 -15.24 7.75 -2.25
N ALA A 60 -16.15 6.80 -1.94
CA ALA A 60 -15.81 5.42 -1.57
C ALA A 60 -16.09 4.38 -2.66
N ARG A 61 -16.40 4.77 -3.90
CA ARG A 61 -16.84 3.85 -4.97
C ARG A 61 -15.77 2.83 -5.36
N TRP A 62 -14.51 3.24 -5.31
CA TRP A 62 -13.34 2.42 -5.61
C TRP A 62 -12.99 1.40 -4.51
N LEU A 63 -13.41 1.65 -3.26
CA LEU A 63 -12.91 0.98 -2.06
C LEU A 63 -13.16 -0.55 -2.10
N LYS A 64 -14.41 -0.98 -2.18
CA LYS A 64 -14.75 -2.41 -2.27
C LYS A 64 -14.18 -3.09 -3.51
N PRO A 65 -14.33 -2.53 -4.73
CA PRO A 65 -13.71 -3.11 -5.93
C PRO A 65 -12.19 -3.28 -5.83
N ALA A 66 -11.48 -2.30 -5.29
CA ALA A 66 -10.02 -2.38 -5.14
C ALA A 66 -9.61 -3.51 -4.18
N PHE A 67 -10.23 -3.59 -2.98
CA PHE A 67 -9.91 -4.65 -2.03
C PHE A 67 -10.32 -6.05 -2.51
N ALA A 68 -11.40 -6.18 -3.28
CA ALA A 68 -11.76 -7.43 -3.93
C ALA A 68 -10.67 -7.89 -4.92
N GLN A 69 -10.09 -6.97 -5.70
CA GLN A 69 -8.99 -7.30 -6.60
C GLN A 69 -7.68 -7.60 -5.84
N MET A 70 -7.34 -6.82 -4.81
CA MET A 70 -6.17 -7.12 -3.96
C MET A 70 -6.28 -8.53 -3.35
N HIS A 71 -7.44 -8.88 -2.80
CA HIS A 71 -7.67 -10.22 -2.25
C HIS A 71 -7.55 -11.31 -3.33
N ARG A 72 -8.09 -11.09 -4.53
CA ARG A 72 -7.99 -12.03 -5.65
C ARG A 72 -6.54 -12.27 -6.07
N LEU A 73 -5.74 -11.21 -6.16
CA LEU A 73 -4.35 -11.26 -6.59
C LEU A 73 -3.42 -11.84 -5.54
N LEU A 74 -3.72 -11.64 -4.27
CA LEU A 74 -2.92 -12.14 -3.16
C LEU A 74 -2.96 -13.68 -3.14
N LYS A 75 -1.81 -14.33 -2.94
CA LYS A 75 -1.71 -15.77 -2.74
C LYS A 75 -2.47 -16.20 -1.48
N SER A 76 -2.80 -17.48 -1.37
CA SER A 76 -3.33 -18.06 -0.14
C SER A 76 -2.26 -18.01 0.96
N ALA A 77 -2.71 -17.92 2.22
CA ALA A 77 -1.85 -17.78 3.40
C ALA A 77 -0.89 -16.58 3.34
N ALA A 78 -1.33 -15.47 2.74
CA ALA A 78 -0.54 -14.24 2.60
C ALA A 78 -1.22 -13.05 3.27
N PHE A 79 -0.44 -11.96 3.42
CA PHE A 79 -0.85 -10.79 4.19
C PHE A 79 -1.04 -9.54 3.32
N CYS A 80 -1.90 -8.66 3.81
CA CYS A 80 -2.06 -7.30 3.30
C CYS A 80 -1.95 -6.31 4.46
N ILE A 81 -1.15 -5.26 4.30
CA ILE A 81 -1.16 -4.08 5.18
C ILE A 81 -1.96 -2.99 4.46
N SER A 82 -2.99 -2.50 5.13
CA SER A 82 -3.79 -1.36 4.64
C SER A 82 -3.76 -0.21 5.62
N PHE A 83 -3.21 0.91 5.20
CA PHE A 83 -3.44 2.18 5.87
C PHE A 83 -4.90 2.61 5.67
N TYR A 84 -5.40 3.48 6.54
CA TYR A 84 -6.79 3.94 6.48
C TYR A 84 -7.01 5.24 7.24
N GLY A 85 -8.06 5.98 6.88
CA GLY A 85 -8.52 7.13 7.64
C GLY A 85 -9.31 6.69 8.88
N TRP A 86 -8.87 7.08 10.08
CA TRP A 86 -9.52 6.71 11.35
C TRP A 86 -11.01 7.07 11.40
N ASN A 87 -11.40 8.19 10.78
CA ASN A 87 -12.79 8.69 10.74
C ASN A 87 -13.67 8.00 9.69
N LYS A 88 -13.11 7.05 8.94
CA LYS A 88 -13.78 6.22 7.93
C LYS A 88 -13.48 4.72 8.15
N ALA A 89 -13.05 4.36 9.36
CA ALA A 89 -12.67 3.00 9.71
C ALA A 89 -13.77 1.97 9.42
N ASP A 90 -15.02 2.35 9.64
CA ASP A 90 -16.21 1.54 9.34
C ASP A 90 -16.29 1.12 7.87
N LEU A 91 -16.07 2.06 6.94
CA LEU A 91 -16.09 1.79 5.50
C LEU A 91 -14.93 0.87 5.08
N PHE A 92 -13.74 1.10 5.63
CA PHE A 92 -12.58 0.27 5.35
C PHE A 92 -12.75 -1.14 5.89
N ILE A 93 -13.21 -1.29 7.13
CA ILE A 93 -13.47 -2.61 7.76
C ILE A 93 -14.51 -3.39 6.96
N ASP A 94 -15.59 -2.73 6.53
CA ASP A 94 -16.62 -3.37 5.69
C ASP A 94 -16.03 -3.80 4.34
N ALA A 95 -15.21 -2.97 3.69
CA ALA A 95 -14.58 -3.33 2.42
C ALA A 95 -13.62 -4.53 2.56
N TRP A 96 -12.79 -4.57 3.61
CA TRP A 96 -11.89 -5.69 3.84
C TRP A 96 -12.65 -7.00 4.09
N ARG A 97 -13.65 -6.97 4.96
CA ARG A 97 -14.49 -8.14 5.25
C ARG A 97 -15.27 -8.61 4.02
N SER A 98 -15.86 -7.68 3.27
CA SER A 98 -16.57 -7.98 2.03
C SER A 98 -15.67 -8.62 0.96
N ALA A 99 -14.39 -8.27 0.93
CA ALA A 99 -13.41 -8.87 0.03
C ALA A 99 -12.93 -10.27 0.49
N GLY A 100 -13.22 -10.67 1.73
CA GLY A 100 -12.81 -11.96 2.30
C GLY A 100 -11.55 -11.91 3.17
N PHE A 101 -11.05 -10.73 3.50
CA PHE A 101 -9.93 -10.58 4.44
C PHE A 101 -10.36 -10.82 5.89
N ARG A 102 -9.47 -11.44 6.68
CA ARG A 102 -9.53 -11.46 8.14
C ARG A 102 -8.60 -10.35 8.69
N ILE A 103 -9.07 -9.60 9.67
CA ILE A 103 -8.24 -8.66 10.42
C ILE A 103 -7.47 -9.46 11.48
N VAL A 104 -6.14 -9.40 11.46
CA VAL A 104 -5.27 -10.19 12.34
C VAL A 104 -4.30 -9.35 13.17
N GLY A 105 -4.18 -8.04 12.91
CA GLY A 105 -3.37 -7.12 13.70
C GLY A 105 -3.67 -5.66 13.38
N HIS A 106 -3.19 -4.78 14.26
CA HIS A 106 -3.26 -3.33 14.09
C HIS A 106 -1.89 -2.73 14.36
N VAL A 107 -1.44 -1.82 13.50
CA VAL A 107 -0.14 -1.17 13.59
C VAL A 107 -0.32 0.33 13.76
N VAL A 108 0.36 0.91 14.73
CA VAL A 108 0.40 2.35 14.98
C VAL A 108 1.77 2.89 14.59
N PHE A 109 1.79 3.94 13.79
CA PHE A 109 3.01 4.63 13.37
C PHE A 109 3.15 5.94 14.14
N ARG A 110 4.03 5.97 15.10
CA ARG A 110 4.22 7.09 16.02
C ARG A 110 5.00 8.23 15.37
N LYS A 111 4.41 9.41 15.32
CA LYS A 111 5.04 10.67 14.89
C LYS A 111 5.56 11.44 16.11
N ARG A 112 6.76 12.00 16.02
CA ARG A 112 7.28 12.92 17.05
C ARG A 112 6.73 14.34 16.93
N TYR A 113 5.90 14.60 15.92
CA TYR A 113 5.27 15.88 15.63
C TYR A 113 3.76 15.69 15.39
N PRO A 114 2.91 16.68 15.67
CA PRO A 114 1.50 16.59 15.31
C PRO A 114 1.31 16.89 13.82
N SER A 115 0.52 16.05 13.13
CA SER A 115 0.08 16.32 11.74
C SER A 115 -0.90 17.50 11.69
N SER A 116 -1.76 17.60 12.69
CA SER A 116 -2.67 18.71 12.93
C SER A 116 -3.03 18.77 14.41
N THR A 117 -3.57 19.90 14.83
CA THR A 117 -4.10 20.11 16.17
C THR A 117 -5.49 20.69 16.04
N ARG A 118 -6.48 19.93 16.52
CA ARG A 118 -7.90 20.34 16.60
C ARG A 118 -8.43 19.91 17.97
N PHE A 119 -9.29 18.88 18.02
CA PHE A 119 -9.73 18.28 19.29
C PHE A 119 -8.58 17.52 19.98
N LEU A 120 -7.66 16.96 19.20
CA LEU A 120 -6.48 16.25 19.67
C LEU A 120 -5.22 16.71 18.91
N ARG A 121 -4.06 16.45 19.49
CA ARG A 121 -2.78 16.51 18.78
C ARG A 121 -2.56 15.19 18.06
N TYR A 122 -2.84 15.15 16.75
CA TYR A 122 -2.74 13.93 15.95
C TYR A 122 -1.28 13.55 15.68
N GLN A 123 -0.78 12.56 16.42
CA GLN A 123 0.63 12.17 16.44
C GLN A 123 0.87 10.74 15.95
N HIS A 124 -0.05 10.15 15.21
CA HIS A 124 0.14 8.83 14.62
C HIS A 124 -0.53 8.69 13.25
N GLU A 125 -0.08 7.71 12.50
CA GLU A 125 -0.78 7.04 11.42
C GLU A 125 -1.11 5.63 11.88
N GLN A 126 -1.90 4.90 11.12
CA GLN A 126 -2.32 3.56 11.49
C GLN A 126 -2.60 2.70 10.26
N ALA A 127 -2.45 1.39 10.43
CA ALA A 127 -2.79 0.40 9.42
C ALA A 127 -3.33 -0.87 10.09
N TYR A 128 -4.15 -1.60 9.37
CA TYR A 128 -4.50 -2.96 9.75
C TYR A 128 -3.67 -3.99 9.00
N LEU A 129 -3.26 -5.03 9.73
CA LEU A 129 -2.74 -6.26 9.16
C LEU A 129 -3.91 -7.19 8.84
N LEU A 130 -4.04 -7.50 7.57
CA LEU A 130 -5.10 -8.33 7.01
C LEU A 130 -4.50 -9.65 6.52
N ALA A 131 -5.25 -10.72 6.60
CA ALA A 131 -4.85 -12.05 6.15
C ALA A 131 -5.84 -12.61 5.13
N LYS A 132 -5.31 -13.29 4.11
CA LYS A 132 -6.07 -14.12 3.18
C LYS A 132 -5.91 -15.60 3.56
N GLY A 133 -7.00 -16.26 3.93
CA GLY A 133 -6.97 -17.66 4.32
C GLY A 133 -6.31 -17.90 5.68
N ASP A 134 -5.80 -19.10 5.87
CA ASP A 134 -5.12 -19.49 7.12
C ASP A 134 -3.63 -19.13 7.03
N VAL A 135 -3.19 -18.20 7.87
CA VAL A 135 -1.83 -17.68 7.94
C VAL A 135 -1.16 -18.11 9.24
N GLN A 136 0.14 -18.34 9.20
CA GLN A 136 0.94 -18.55 10.39
C GLN A 136 1.56 -17.23 10.86
N PRO A 137 1.66 -16.99 12.16
CA PRO A 137 2.41 -15.85 12.68
C PRO A 137 3.86 -15.87 12.17
N PRO A 138 4.47 -14.69 11.95
CA PRO A 138 5.88 -14.63 11.57
C PRO A 138 6.76 -15.22 12.68
N ALA A 139 7.85 -15.87 12.32
CA ALA A 139 8.79 -16.48 13.27
C ALA A 139 9.38 -15.44 14.25
N ARG A 140 9.46 -14.18 13.83
CA ARG A 140 9.89 -13.03 14.66
C ARG A 140 8.84 -11.93 14.51
N PRO A 141 7.87 -11.87 15.45
CA PRO A 141 6.90 -10.78 15.47
C PRO A 141 7.57 -9.42 15.63
N ILE A 142 7.10 -8.44 14.88
CA ILE A 142 7.56 -7.05 15.01
C ILE A 142 6.66 -6.29 15.99
N PRO A 143 7.14 -5.18 16.60
CA PRO A 143 6.30 -4.31 17.40
C PRO A 143 5.11 -3.76 16.59
N ASP A 144 3.99 -3.61 17.24
CA ASP A 144 2.78 -2.99 16.69
C ASP A 144 2.85 -1.45 16.72
N VAL A 145 3.86 -0.86 17.38
CA VAL A 145 4.16 0.57 17.37
C VAL A 145 5.49 0.81 16.67
N ILE A 146 5.46 1.49 15.53
CA ILE A 146 6.62 1.76 14.66
C ILE A 146 6.88 3.27 14.61
N GLU A 147 8.15 3.68 14.66
CA GLU A 147 8.53 5.09 14.48
C GLU A 147 8.23 5.56 13.05
N PHE A 148 7.67 6.77 12.95
CA PHE A 148 7.31 7.38 11.68
C PHE A 148 8.06 8.71 11.49
N PRO A 149 9.30 8.68 10.97
CA PRO A 149 10.07 9.88 10.77
C PRO A 149 9.43 10.81 9.72
N TYR A 150 9.63 12.11 9.90
CA TYR A 150 9.11 13.11 8.96
C TYR A 150 9.86 13.06 7.64
N THR A 151 9.13 12.97 6.52
CA THR A 151 9.70 12.91 5.16
C THR A 151 9.85 14.28 4.50
N GLY A 152 9.23 15.31 5.07
CA GLY A 152 9.08 16.62 4.46
C GLY A 152 7.97 16.69 3.40
N ASN A 153 7.32 15.58 3.06
CA ASN A 153 6.26 15.45 2.05
C ASN A 153 6.62 16.11 0.70
N LYS A 154 7.92 16.08 0.33
CA LYS A 154 8.44 16.76 -0.87
C LYS A 154 7.93 16.13 -2.17
N LEU A 155 7.77 14.81 -2.17
CA LEU A 155 7.46 14.02 -3.37
C LEU A 155 5.99 13.63 -3.48
N HIS A 156 5.27 13.64 -2.36
CA HIS A 156 3.83 13.38 -2.29
C HIS A 156 3.24 14.04 -1.04
N PRO A 157 2.01 14.58 -1.07
CA PRO A 157 1.40 15.27 0.08
C PRO A 157 1.31 14.40 1.35
N THR A 158 1.16 13.10 1.17
CA THR A 158 1.04 12.11 2.26
C THR A 158 2.14 11.05 2.19
N GLN A 159 3.36 11.42 1.79
CA GLN A 159 4.49 10.50 1.60
C GLN A 159 4.78 9.68 2.86
N LYS A 160 4.76 8.35 2.73
CA LYS A 160 5.16 7.44 3.80
C LYS A 160 6.69 7.28 3.84
N PRO A 161 7.31 7.26 5.04
CA PRO A 161 8.76 7.03 5.16
C PRO A 161 9.11 5.58 4.80
N VAL A 162 10.09 5.40 3.92
CA VAL A 162 10.60 4.08 3.53
C VAL A 162 11.03 3.26 4.75
N ALA A 163 11.69 3.89 5.73
CA ALA A 163 12.15 3.24 6.95
C ALA A 163 11.03 2.62 7.79
N ALA A 164 9.82 3.21 7.79
CA ALA A 164 8.67 2.69 8.52
C ALA A 164 7.99 1.51 7.80
N LEU A 165 8.16 1.40 6.48
CA LEU A 165 7.55 0.33 5.67
C LEU A 165 8.43 -0.93 5.60
N LYS A 166 9.75 -0.79 5.74
CA LYS A 166 10.70 -1.91 5.66
C LYS A 166 10.40 -3.04 6.66
N PRO A 167 10.19 -2.80 7.96
CA PRO A 167 9.90 -3.86 8.92
C PRO A 167 8.65 -4.67 8.56
N LEU A 168 7.62 -4.03 7.97
CA LEU A 168 6.40 -4.70 7.53
C LEU A 168 6.66 -5.63 6.35
N ILE A 169 7.41 -5.14 5.35
CA ILE A 169 7.74 -5.95 4.16
C ILE A 169 8.64 -7.12 4.56
N GLU A 170 9.60 -6.90 5.45
CA GLU A 170 10.52 -7.94 5.91
C GLU A 170 9.79 -9.04 6.69
N ALA A 171 8.84 -8.67 7.56
CA ALA A 171 8.08 -9.60 8.39
C ALA A 171 7.03 -10.40 7.63
N PHE A 172 6.37 -9.80 6.63
CA PHE A 172 5.16 -10.36 6.02
C PHE A 172 5.29 -10.71 4.52
N CYS A 173 6.38 -10.33 3.87
CA CYS A 173 6.69 -10.73 2.49
C CYS A 173 7.88 -11.69 2.47
N PRO A 174 7.77 -12.88 1.89
CA PRO A 174 8.89 -13.81 1.79
C PRO A 174 10.08 -13.19 1.04
N ALA A 175 11.27 -13.72 1.25
CA ALA A 175 12.44 -13.33 0.49
C ALA A 175 12.18 -13.52 -1.02
N GLN A 176 12.57 -12.54 -1.83
CA GLN A 176 12.30 -12.49 -3.29
C GLN A 176 10.81 -12.48 -3.69
N GLY A 177 9.89 -12.41 -2.71
CA GLY A 177 8.46 -12.31 -2.96
C GLY A 177 8.07 -11.03 -3.69
N ILE A 178 6.85 -11.03 -4.22
CA ILE A 178 6.28 -9.92 -5.01
C ILE A 178 5.39 -9.07 -4.12
N VAL A 179 5.75 -7.79 -3.96
CA VAL A 179 4.98 -6.76 -3.26
C VAL A 179 4.12 -6.00 -4.28
N LEU A 180 2.83 -5.87 -4.01
CA LEU A 180 1.91 -5.01 -4.77
C LEU A 180 1.53 -3.78 -3.93
N ASP A 181 1.65 -2.60 -4.53
CA ASP A 181 1.07 -1.35 -4.04
C ASP A 181 0.16 -0.74 -5.11
N PRO A 182 -1.18 -0.90 -5.01
CA PRO A 182 -2.11 -0.41 -6.03
C PRO A 182 -2.43 1.10 -5.90
N PHE A 183 -1.86 1.78 -4.90
CA PHE A 183 -1.96 3.22 -4.70
C PHE A 183 -0.56 3.79 -4.42
N ALA A 184 0.35 3.63 -5.39
CA ALA A 184 1.79 3.77 -5.18
C ALA A 184 2.23 5.19 -4.79
N GLY A 185 1.46 6.23 -5.14
CA GLY A 185 1.81 7.61 -4.86
C GLY A 185 3.22 7.92 -5.36
N SER A 186 4.11 8.32 -4.45
CA SER A 186 5.52 8.54 -4.78
C SER A 186 6.39 7.26 -4.74
N GLY A 187 5.82 6.06 -4.61
CA GLY A 187 6.52 4.79 -4.68
C GLY A 187 7.28 4.37 -3.42
N SER A 188 6.95 4.87 -2.24
CA SER A 188 7.71 4.56 -1.02
C SER A 188 7.73 3.08 -0.66
N ALA A 189 6.60 2.37 -0.83
CA ALA A 189 6.52 0.93 -0.58
C ALA A 189 7.35 0.12 -1.59
N LEU A 190 7.36 0.55 -2.85
CA LEU A 190 8.14 -0.09 -3.92
C LEU A 190 9.64 0.07 -3.69
N VAL A 191 10.08 1.27 -3.30
CA VAL A 191 11.46 1.53 -2.90
C VAL A 191 11.87 0.66 -1.71
N ALA A 192 11.02 0.56 -0.68
CA ALA A 192 11.26 -0.29 0.47
C ALA A 192 11.40 -1.77 0.06
N ALA A 193 10.52 -2.28 -0.79
CA ALA A 193 10.57 -3.64 -1.31
C ALA A 193 11.88 -3.92 -2.06
N ARG A 194 12.28 -3.03 -2.97
CA ARG A 194 13.53 -3.16 -3.73
C ARG A 194 14.77 -3.17 -2.86
N GLN A 195 14.84 -2.27 -1.87
CA GLN A 195 15.97 -2.20 -0.93
C GLN A 195 16.08 -3.45 -0.03
N LEU A 196 15.01 -4.23 0.08
CA LEU A 196 14.97 -5.50 0.80
C LEU A 196 15.09 -6.72 -0.13
N GLY A 197 15.42 -6.54 -1.40
CA GLY A 197 15.57 -7.63 -2.38
C GLY A 197 14.25 -8.30 -2.79
N ARG A 198 13.10 -7.66 -2.56
CA ARG A 198 11.80 -8.13 -3.05
C ARG A 198 11.52 -7.56 -4.43
N GLN A 199 10.73 -8.29 -5.20
CA GLN A 199 10.15 -7.77 -6.44
C GLN A 199 8.94 -6.89 -6.09
N CYS A 200 8.54 -5.99 -7.00
CA CYS A 200 7.37 -5.17 -6.73
C CYS A 200 6.64 -4.79 -8.01
N VAL A 201 5.35 -4.47 -7.85
CA VAL A 201 4.51 -3.84 -8.86
C VAL A 201 3.74 -2.71 -8.19
N GLY A 202 3.81 -1.51 -8.75
CA GLY A 202 3.01 -0.36 -8.33
C GLY A 202 1.96 0.00 -9.35
N ILE A 203 0.87 0.62 -8.90
CA ILE A 203 -0.12 1.25 -9.77
C ILE A 203 -0.39 2.66 -9.26
N GLU A 204 -0.42 3.64 -10.16
CA GLU A 204 -0.67 5.03 -9.81
C GLU A 204 -1.52 5.70 -10.90
N ILE A 205 -2.57 6.37 -10.49
CA ILE A 205 -3.52 7.03 -11.40
C ILE A 205 -3.06 8.44 -11.79
N ASP A 206 -2.39 9.14 -10.88
CA ASP A 206 -1.85 10.48 -11.15
C ASP A 206 -0.56 10.39 -11.95
N LYS A 207 -0.52 11.05 -13.10
CA LYS A 207 0.63 11.01 -14.03
C LYS A 207 1.91 11.56 -13.39
N GLN A 208 1.83 12.60 -12.59
CA GLN A 208 3.01 13.23 -11.96
C GLN A 208 3.57 12.31 -10.87
N HIS A 209 2.71 11.73 -10.03
CA HIS A 209 3.10 10.76 -9.01
C HIS A 209 3.65 9.48 -9.64
N HIS A 210 3.04 8.99 -10.73
CA HIS A 210 3.56 7.87 -11.51
C HIS A 210 4.99 8.12 -12.00
N CYS A 211 5.26 9.27 -12.62
CA CYS A 211 6.63 9.63 -13.06
C CYS A 211 7.60 9.68 -11.87
N THR A 212 7.18 10.27 -10.74
CA THR A 212 7.98 10.32 -9.51
C THR A 212 8.30 8.93 -8.96
N ALA A 213 7.30 8.07 -8.87
CA ALA A 213 7.47 6.70 -8.38
C ALA A 213 8.39 5.87 -9.29
N THR A 214 8.23 6.01 -10.61
CA THR A 214 9.06 5.34 -11.62
C THR A 214 10.53 5.73 -11.50
N ALA A 215 10.82 7.03 -11.40
CA ALA A 215 12.18 7.54 -11.23
C ALA A 215 12.83 7.00 -9.93
N ARG A 216 12.12 7.09 -8.80
CA ARG A 216 12.61 6.58 -7.50
C ARG A 216 12.85 5.07 -7.50
N LEU A 217 11.99 4.31 -8.18
CA LEU A 217 12.14 2.87 -8.28
C LEU A 217 13.36 2.50 -9.13
N ALA A 218 13.66 3.26 -10.19
CA ALA A 218 14.87 3.09 -10.99
C ALA A 218 16.14 3.36 -10.18
N GLU A 219 16.15 4.44 -9.37
CA GLU A 219 17.27 4.76 -8.47
C GLU A 219 17.50 3.67 -7.41
N ALA A 220 16.43 3.11 -6.85
CA ALA A 220 16.53 2.04 -5.84
C ALA A 220 17.16 0.75 -6.38
N ARG A 221 17.13 0.49 -7.69
CA ARG A 221 17.83 -0.64 -8.34
C ARG A 221 19.35 -0.52 -8.22
N ASN A 222 19.87 0.69 -8.31
CA ASN A 222 21.32 0.95 -8.31
C ASN A 222 21.94 0.83 -6.91
N LEU A 223 21.13 0.87 -5.84
CA LEU A 223 21.59 0.75 -4.46
C LEU A 223 21.59 -0.71 -3.94
N ALA A 224 21.03 -1.65 -4.69
CA ALA A 224 20.89 -3.06 -4.31
C ALA A 224 21.86 -3.98 -5.11
N ALA A 225 22.67 -3.42 -5.99
CA ALA A 225 23.75 -4.05 -6.74
C ALA A 225 25.11 -3.74 -6.13
#